data_9e6368b6ca28354160a0773c361b0df6
#
_entry.id   9e6368b6ca28354160a0773c361b0df6
#
_cell.length_a   1.000
_cell.length_b   1.000
_cell.length_c   1.000
_cell.angle_alpha   90.00
_cell.angle_beta   90.00
_cell.angle_gamma   90.00
#
_symmetry.space_group_name_H-M   'P 1'
#
loop_
_entity.id
_entity.type
_entity.pdbx_description
1 polymer ?
#
loop_
_entity_poly.entity_id
_entity_poly.type
_entity_poly.pdbx_seq_one_letter_code
_entity_poly.pdbx_strand_id
1 'polypeptide(L)'
;MASPIRFFQPGQFSRGAVAAGAAALLLSASACGGGDGGGGGGQGGATPDVQPDEELAALVPQEVRDAGTLTVGTDSSYAPAEFLDTDGKTIIGFDVELFDAVAAKLDLDVAWESATFGTIVEGVDSGKYDVGISSFTINEERLEQVNMVSYYNVGTQWFTAKGDPAGVDPENACGKTIAVQANTVQVPDIEARSEQCEEDGEPAIQIDQYEGQDEATQSIVSGKSDAGLADMPVAFYAIEQTGDKLEALGEQYEAAPYGAVVHSDSDELAEAIQAGYQSIIDDGTYEQILDGWGLADQGLIEESEVNPDIAAEDEDGEA
;
A
#
# COMPACT_ATOMS: atom_id res chain seq x y z
N MET A 1 19.92 -21.11 -14.90
CA MET A 1 21.33 -20.68 -14.65
C MET A 1 21.23 -19.40 -13.83
N ALA A 2 21.35 -19.52 -12.53
CA ALA A 2 21.15 -18.42 -11.60
C ALA A 2 22.41 -17.53 -11.52
N SER A 3 22.26 -16.23 -11.68
CA SER A 3 23.32 -15.24 -11.42
C SER A 3 23.29 -14.82 -9.96
N PRO A 4 24.42 -14.67 -9.29
CA PRO A 4 24.45 -14.33 -7.87
C PRO A 4 24.36 -12.81 -7.63
N ILE A 5 23.52 -12.43 -6.72
CA ILE A 5 23.36 -11.08 -6.16
C ILE A 5 24.64 -10.71 -5.38
N ARG A 6 25.19 -9.53 -5.65
CA ARG A 6 26.38 -9.00 -4.98
C ARG A 6 25.98 -8.17 -3.76
N PHE A 7 26.35 -8.65 -2.59
CA PHE A 7 26.32 -7.86 -1.34
C PHE A 7 27.42 -6.79 -1.32
N PHE A 8 27.05 -5.58 -0.96
CA PHE A 8 27.96 -4.48 -0.69
C PHE A 8 28.49 -4.59 0.75
N GLN A 9 29.81 -4.58 0.92
CA GLN A 9 30.47 -4.55 2.24
C GLN A 9 30.79 -3.10 2.62
N PRO A 10 30.58 -2.67 3.90
CA PRO A 10 30.97 -1.34 4.36
C PRO A 10 32.48 -1.23 4.57
N GLY A 11 33.08 -0.23 3.96
CA GLY A 11 34.50 0.10 4.08
C GLY A 11 34.87 0.72 5.43
N GLN A 12 35.92 0.21 6.03
CA GLN A 12 36.54 0.77 7.24
C GLN A 12 37.32 2.06 6.92
N PHE A 13 37.02 3.14 7.64
CA PHE A 13 37.84 4.36 7.61
C PHE A 13 38.81 4.38 8.80
N SER A 14 40.09 4.44 8.46
CA SER A 14 41.21 4.60 9.42
C SER A 14 41.36 6.07 9.84
N ARG A 15 41.64 6.23 11.14
CA ARG A 15 41.99 7.50 11.80
C ARG A 15 43.38 7.97 11.39
N GLY A 16 43.50 9.25 10.94
CA GLY A 16 44.77 9.96 10.82
C GLY A 16 44.59 11.39 11.36
N ALA A 17 45.48 11.74 12.29
CA ALA A 17 45.45 13.02 13.02
C ALA A 17 46.46 14.04 12.51
N VAL A 18 46.21 15.34 12.86
CA VAL A 18 47.12 16.47 13.10
C VAL A 18 47.54 17.35 11.89
N ALA A 19 47.22 18.61 11.84
CA ALA A 19 47.97 19.74 12.43
C ALA A 19 47.43 21.11 11.99
N ALA A 20 47.63 22.08 12.87
CA ALA A 20 47.14 23.46 12.87
C ALA A 20 47.75 24.37 11.80
N GLY A 21 47.01 25.43 11.44
CA GLY A 21 47.52 26.61 10.69
C GLY A 21 46.46 27.70 10.64
N ALA A 22 46.68 28.76 11.42
CA ALA A 22 45.86 29.98 11.46
C ALA A 22 46.23 30.96 10.37
N ALA A 23 45.26 31.66 9.74
CA ALA A 23 45.28 33.06 9.34
C ALA A 23 43.98 33.54 8.71
N ALA A 24 43.31 34.36 9.34
CA ALA A 24 42.64 35.66 9.20
C ALA A 24 41.93 36.09 7.89
N LEU A 25 40.64 36.47 8.09
CA LEU A 25 39.86 37.62 7.57
C LEU A 25 39.50 37.69 6.07
N LEU A 26 38.20 37.64 5.76
CA LEU A 26 37.35 38.81 5.43
C LEU A 26 35.88 38.43 5.25
N LEU A 27 34.99 39.28 5.75
CA LEU A 27 33.55 39.24 5.76
C LEU A 27 32.95 39.25 4.34
N SER A 28 31.91 38.43 4.16
CA SER A 28 30.71 38.83 3.41
C SER A 28 29.51 38.05 3.95
N ALA A 29 28.58 38.81 4.53
CA ALA A 29 27.30 38.33 5.00
C ALA A 29 26.39 38.02 3.80
N SER A 30 25.83 36.82 3.75
CA SER A 30 24.58 36.52 3.06
C SER A 30 23.84 35.51 3.91
N ALA A 31 22.81 36.03 4.58
CA ALA A 31 21.86 35.26 5.33
C ALA A 31 20.92 34.53 4.36
N CYS A 32 20.91 33.19 4.39
CA CYS A 32 19.79 32.36 4.05
C CYS A 32 19.77 31.24 5.06
N GLY A 33 18.70 31.18 5.86
CA GLY A 33 18.49 30.20 6.91
C GLY A 33 18.32 28.80 6.33
N GLY A 34 19.24 27.92 6.66
CA GLY A 34 19.11 26.49 6.49
C GLY A 34 18.64 25.92 7.84
N GLY A 35 17.40 25.45 7.92
CA GLY A 35 16.94 24.63 9.01
C GLY A 35 17.57 23.24 8.87
N ASP A 36 18.45 22.89 9.81
CA ASP A 36 18.90 21.53 10.05
C ASP A 36 17.72 20.75 10.68
N GLY A 37 16.95 20.05 9.86
CA GLY A 37 16.00 19.01 10.26
C GLY A 37 16.75 17.69 10.31
N GLY A 38 16.99 17.18 11.52
CA GLY A 38 17.61 15.88 11.74
C GLY A 38 16.77 14.76 11.11
N GLY A 39 17.38 14.02 10.17
CA GLY A 39 16.76 12.87 9.54
C GLY A 39 16.56 11.74 10.50
N GLY A 40 15.30 11.41 10.77
CA GLY A 40 14.87 10.08 11.17
C GLY A 40 14.69 9.31 9.85
N GLY A 41 15.34 8.17 9.73
CA GLY A 41 15.21 7.30 8.58
C GLY A 41 13.81 6.67 8.53
N GLY A 42 12.86 7.32 7.88
CA GLY A 42 11.65 6.71 7.37
C GLY A 42 11.99 6.02 6.05
N GLN A 43 11.54 4.80 5.87
CA GLN A 43 11.58 4.07 4.61
C GLN A 43 10.47 4.62 3.72
N GLY A 44 10.71 5.69 3.07
CA GLY A 44 9.95 6.27 1.99
C GLY A 44 10.90 7.11 1.18
N GLY A 45 10.77 7.13 -0.13
CA GLY A 45 11.47 8.07 -0.99
C GLY A 45 11.06 9.49 -0.60
N ALA A 46 11.87 10.48 -0.98
CA ALA A 46 11.45 11.87 -0.88
C ALA A 46 10.22 12.05 -1.79
N THR A 47 9.07 12.36 -1.20
CA THR A 47 7.83 12.64 -1.94
C THR A 47 8.14 13.68 -3.01
N PRO A 48 7.82 13.42 -4.29
CA PRO A 48 8.06 14.37 -5.37
C PRO A 48 7.34 15.69 -5.11
N ASP A 49 7.95 16.80 -5.50
CA ASP A 49 7.31 18.13 -5.45
C ASP A 49 6.32 18.25 -6.63
N VAL A 50 5.10 17.79 -6.43
CA VAL A 50 4.03 17.80 -7.43
C VAL A 50 3.37 19.16 -7.45
N GLN A 51 3.26 19.76 -8.64
CA GLN A 51 2.63 21.06 -8.82
C GLN A 51 1.20 20.89 -9.36
N PRO A 52 0.25 21.76 -8.95
CA PRO A 52 -1.11 21.75 -9.48
C PRO A 52 -1.14 21.89 -11.00
N ASP A 53 -2.09 21.22 -11.63
CA ASP A 53 -2.44 21.34 -13.04
C ASP A 53 -3.79 22.05 -13.16
N GLU A 54 -3.81 23.24 -13.76
CA GLU A 54 -5.03 24.05 -13.87
C GLU A 54 -6.12 23.37 -14.69
N GLU A 55 -5.77 22.53 -15.67
CA GLU A 55 -6.74 21.80 -16.51
C GLU A 55 -7.38 20.65 -15.71
N LEU A 56 -6.59 19.93 -14.94
CA LEU A 56 -7.08 18.86 -14.06
C LEU A 56 -7.88 19.41 -12.88
N ALA A 57 -7.40 20.46 -12.23
CA ALA A 57 -8.13 21.14 -11.16
C ALA A 57 -9.51 21.64 -11.59
N ALA A 58 -9.67 21.99 -12.88
CA ALA A 58 -10.97 22.39 -13.43
C ALA A 58 -11.98 21.24 -13.57
N LEU A 59 -11.52 19.96 -13.58
CA LEU A 59 -12.39 18.77 -13.61
C LEU A 59 -13.05 18.50 -12.26
N VAL A 60 -12.42 18.93 -11.17
CA VAL A 60 -12.94 18.72 -9.80
C VAL A 60 -14.30 19.42 -9.64
N PRO A 61 -15.33 18.78 -9.05
CA PRO A 61 -16.61 19.42 -8.77
C PRO A 61 -16.47 20.72 -7.98
N GLN A 62 -17.28 21.73 -8.29
CA GLN A 62 -17.12 23.06 -7.69
C GLN A 62 -17.22 23.03 -6.16
N GLU A 63 -18.10 22.20 -5.60
CA GLU A 63 -18.26 22.07 -4.14
C GLU A 63 -16.97 21.57 -3.48
N VAL A 64 -16.29 20.60 -4.09
CA VAL A 64 -15.00 20.05 -3.61
C VAL A 64 -13.89 21.10 -3.74
N ARG A 65 -13.84 21.83 -4.88
CA ARG A 65 -12.87 22.93 -5.04
C ARG A 65 -13.07 24.04 -4.00
N ASP A 66 -14.33 24.38 -3.70
CA ASP A 66 -14.66 25.41 -2.73
C ASP A 66 -14.27 24.97 -1.29
N ALA A 67 -14.34 23.68 -1.00
CA ALA A 67 -13.84 23.09 0.24
C ALA A 67 -12.29 23.06 0.31
N GLY A 68 -11.65 22.79 -0.84
CA GLY A 68 -10.19 22.78 -1.00
C GLY A 68 -9.47 21.64 -0.29
N THR A 69 -10.21 20.72 0.34
CA THR A 69 -9.65 19.59 1.08
C THR A 69 -10.54 18.37 0.92
N LEU A 70 -9.94 17.22 0.66
CA LEU A 70 -10.59 15.91 0.68
C LEU A 70 -10.37 15.24 2.03
N THR A 71 -11.44 14.76 2.65
CA THR A 71 -11.35 13.87 3.82
C THR A 71 -11.21 12.43 3.34
N VAL A 72 -10.10 11.79 3.65
CA VAL A 72 -9.77 10.44 3.15
C VAL A 72 -9.72 9.44 4.29
N GLY A 73 -10.59 8.41 4.21
CA GLY A 73 -10.59 7.28 5.12
C GLY A 73 -9.56 6.22 4.71
N THR A 74 -8.76 5.73 5.67
CA THR A 74 -7.72 4.71 5.44
C THR A 74 -7.54 3.83 6.67
N ASP A 75 -7.11 2.58 6.50
CA ASP A 75 -6.74 1.71 7.64
C ASP A 75 -5.22 1.73 7.84
N SER A 76 -4.78 2.50 8.82
CA SER A 76 -3.36 2.71 9.11
C SER A 76 -2.65 1.52 9.77
N SER A 77 -3.06 0.29 9.46
CA SER A 77 -2.43 -0.96 9.91
C SER A 77 -1.79 -1.79 8.77
N TYR A 78 -1.83 -1.28 7.52
CA TYR A 78 -1.52 -2.04 6.29
C TYR A 78 -0.19 -1.64 5.64
N ALA A 79 0.89 -1.62 6.44
CA ALA A 79 2.24 -1.27 5.93
C ALA A 79 2.71 -2.21 4.80
N PRO A 80 3.32 -1.69 3.71
CA PRO A 80 3.82 -0.32 3.50
C PRO A 80 2.84 0.61 2.77
N ALA A 81 1.58 0.21 2.54
CA ALA A 81 0.60 1.00 1.80
C ALA A 81 0.13 2.21 2.60
N GLU A 82 -0.38 1.97 3.82
CA GLU A 82 -0.80 3.01 4.76
C GLU A 82 -0.59 2.55 6.21
N PHE A 83 0.19 3.31 6.96
CA PHE A 83 0.49 2.98 8.35
C PHE A 83 0.94 4.21 9.13
N LEU A 84 0.95 4.07 10.47
CA LEU A 84 1.42 5.16 11.34
C LEU A 84 2.94 5.25 11.32
N ASP A 85 3.45 6.47 11.13
CA ASP A 85 4.87 6.78 11.32
C ASP A 85 5.27 6.58 12.80
N THR A 86 6.54 6.65 13.07
CA THR A 86 7.16 6.50 14.39
C THR A 86 6.65 7.48 15.45
N ASP A 87 6.01 8.58 15.04
CA ASP A 87 5.34 9.54 15.92
C ASP A 87 3.98 9.03 16.45
N GLY A 88 3.47 7.92 15.87
CA GLY A 88 2.19 7.29 16.21
C GLY A 88 0.97 8.13 15.84
N LYS A 89 1.07 9.03 14.87
CA LYS A 89 0.00 9.96 14.45
C LYS A 89 -0.04 10.20 12.94
N THR A 90 1.11 10.46 12.33
CA THR A 90 1.21 10.73 10.90
C THR A 90 0.98 9.42 10.15
N ILE A 91 0.07 9.43 9.19
CA ILE A 91 -0.16 8.30 8.30
C ILE A 91 0.76 8.46 7.11
N ILE A 92 1.52 7.42 6.79
CA ILE A 92 2.51 7.35 5.70
C ILE A 92 2.33 6.06 4.93
N GLY A 93 2.91 5.97 3.74
CA GLY A 93 2.90 4.79 2.90
C GLY A 93 2.78 5.13 1.43
N PHE A 94 2.90 4.12 0.55
CA PHE A 94 2.84 4.37 -0.89
C PHE A 94 1.43 4.80 -1.35
N ASP A 95 0.36 4.29 -0.76
CA ASP A 95 -1.02 4.71 -1.03
C ASP A 95 -1.21 6.19 -0.68
N VAL A 96 -0.63 6.59 0.47
CA VAL A 96 -0.66 7.99 0.94
C VAL A 96 0.09 8.89 -0.04
N GLU A 97 1.32 8.54 -0.39
CA GLU A 97 2.16 9.35 -1.29
C GLU A 97 1.57 9.44 -2.71
N LEU A 98 0.99 8.35 -3.22
CA LEU A 98 0.32 8.34 -4.52
C LEU A 98 -0.91 9.25 -4.52
N PHE A 99 -1.77 9.13 -3.50
CA PHE A 99 -2.99 9.94 -3.46
C PHE A 99 -2.71 11.41 -3.13
N ASP A 100 -1.71 11.71 -2.29
CA ASP A 100 -1.26 13.10 -2.06
C ASP A 100 -0.74 13.73 -3.37
N ALA A 101 -0.04 12.96 -4.22
CA ALA A 101 0.40 13.43 -5.53
C ALA A 101 -0.79 13.70 -6.48
N VAL A 102 -1.80 12.83 -6.48
CA VAL A 102 -3.06 13.03 -7.24
C VAL A 102 -3.78 14.29 -6.76
N ALA A 103 -3.98 14.44 -5.46
CA ALA A 103 -4.64 15.59 -4.87
C ALA A 103 -3.89 16.90 -5.19
N ALA A 104 -2.56 16.88 -5.12
CA ALA A 104 -1.73 18.02 -5.51
C ALA A 104 -1.93 18.42 -6.98
N LYS A 105 -2.03 17.46 -7.93
CA LYS A 105 -2.39 17.73 -9.34
C LYS A 105 -3.75 18.41 -9.48
N LEU A 106 -4.70 18.04 -8.62
CA LEU A 106 -6.06 18.57 -8.60
C LEU A 106 -6.21 19.90 -7.82
N ASP A 107 -5.12 20.47 -7.29
CA ASP A 107 -5.09 21.66 -6.40
C ASP A 107 -5.93 21.48 -5.13
N LEU A 108 -5.85 20.29 -4.52
CA LEU A 108 -6.55 19.92 -3.29
C LEU A 108 -5.57 19.50 -2.19
N ASP A 109 -5.93 19.83 -0.94
CA ASP A 109 -5.30 19.27 0.26
C ASP A 109 -5.96 17.92 0.64
N VAL A 110 -5.24 17.07 1.39
CA VAL A 110 -5.77 15.80 1.91
C VAL A 110 -5.78 15.82 3.44
N ALA A 111 -6.91 15.44 4.02
CA ALA A 111 -7.06 15.18 5.45
C ALA A 111 -7.24 13.68 5.69
N TRP A 112 -6.16 13.00 6.04
CA TRP A 112 -6.17 11.57 6.33
C TRP A 112 -6.82 11.23 7.66
N GLU A 113 -7.79 10.30 7.66
CA GLU A 113 -8.45 9.78 8.86
C GLU A 113 -8.29 8.26 8.96
N SER A 114 -7.68 7.80 10.07
CA SER A 114 -7.56 6.37 10.36
C SER A 114 -8.91 5.78 10.75
N ALA A 115 -9.25 4.63 10.16
CA ALA A 115 -10.48 3.89 10.40
C ALA A 115 -10.21 2.37 10.31
N THR A 116 -11.14 1.55 10.80
CA THR A 116 -11.11 0.10 10.55
C THR A 116 -11.48 -0.18 9.10
N PHE A 117 -10.72 -1.01 8.40
CA PHE A 117 -10.86 -1.33 6.98
C PHE A 117 -12.32 -1.54 6.53
N GLY A 118 -13.04 -2.46 7.19
CA GLY A 118 -14.43 -2.80 6.84
C GLY A 118 -15.46 -1.67 7.01
N THR A 119 -15.07 -0.51 7.57
CA THR A 119 -15.97 0.64 7.76
C THR A 119 -15.75 1.78 6.77
N ILE A 120 -14.72 1.70 5.93
CA ILE A 120 -14.32 2.83 5.07
C ILE A 120 -15.29 2.98 3.90
N VAL A 121 -15.65 1.88 3.22
CA VAL A 121 -16.60 1.91 2.09
C VAL A 121 -17.94 2.49 2.53
N GLU A 122 -18.51 2.01 3.66
CA GLU A 122 -19.73 2.58 4.24
C GLU A 122 -19.55 4.05 4.64
N GLY A 123 -18.34 4.41 5.11
CA GLY A 123 -17.99 5.79 5.45
C GLY A 123 -18.02 6.72 4.24
N VAL A 124 -17.59 6.24 3.06
CA VAL A 124 -17.69 6.98 1.79
C VAL A 124 -19.14 7.04 1.34
N ASP A 125 -19.87 5.94 1.33
CA ASP A 125 -21.29 5.88 0.94
C ASP A 125 -22.17 6.81 1.81
N SER A 126 -21.88 6.92 3.10
CA SER A 126 -22.59 7.84 4.01
C SER A 126 -22.13 9.29 3.97
N GLY A 127 -21.08 9.61 3.20
CA GLY A 127 -20.50 10.96 3.13
C GLY A 127 -19.69 11.37 4.37
N LYS A 128 -19.21 10.40 5.16
CA LYS A 128 -18.26 10.67 6.24
C LYS A 128 -16.87 10.96 5.67
N TYR A 129 -16.47 10.26 4.63
CA TYR A 129 -15.26 10.48 3.86
C TYR A 129 -15.63 10.88 2.43
N ASP A 130 -14.84 11.76 1.83
CA ASP A 130 -14.96 12.10 0.41
C ASP A 130 -14.40 10.97 -0.47
N VAL A 131 -13.34 10.30 0.02
CA VAL A 131 -12.63 9.22 -0.65
C VAL A 131 -12.17 8.18 0.37
N GLY A 132 -12.09 6.91 -0.05
CA GLY A 132 -11.45 5.83 0.67
C GLY A 132 -10.19 5.36 -0.06
N ILE A 133 -9.04 5.38 0.61
CA ILE A 133 -7.75 4.88 0.10
C ILE A 133 -7.20 3.92 1.14
N SER A 134 -7.21 2.64 0.83
CA SER A 134 -6.70 1.60 1.74
C SER A 134 -6.51 0.28 1.00
N SER A 135 -5.79 0.31 -0.11
CA SER A 135 -5.45 -0.89 -0.90
C SER A 135 -6.69 -1.74 -1.24
N PHE A 136 -7.83 -1.09 -1.54
CA PHE A 136 -9.07 -1.81 -1.82
C PHE A 136 -8.98 -2.54 -3.15
N THR A 137 -8.90 -3.86 -3.14
CA THR A 137 -9.08 -4.67 -4.36
C THR A 137 -10.42 -4.38 -4.99
N ILE A 138 -10.43 -4.01 -6.29
CA ILE A 138 -11.66 -3.83 -7.05
C ILE A 138 -12.31 -5.20 -7.25
N ASN A 139 -13.59 -5.32 -6.91
CA ASN A 139 -14.40 -6.51 -7.12
C ASN A 139 -15.86 -6.14 -7.37
N GLU A 140 -16.66 -7.09 -7.85
CA GLU A 140 -18.08 -6.86 -8.18
C GLU A 140 -18.89 -6.32 -6.99
N GLU A 141 -18.70 -6.88 -5.78
CA GLU A 141 -19.43 -6.48 -4.59
C GLU A 141 -19.22 -5.00 -4.23
N ARG A 142 -17.99 -4.52 -4.34
CA ARG A 142 -17.64 -3.11 -4.07
C ARG A 142 -18.14 -2.19 -5.18
N LEU A 143 -18.04 -2.62 -6.45
CA LEU A 143 -18.54 -1.85 -7.59
C LEU A 143 -20.07 -1.67 -7.59
N GLU A 144 -20.83 -2.57 -6.93
CA GLU A 144 -22.28 -2.39 -6.73
C GLU A 144 -22.62 -1.25 -5.74
N GLN A 145 -21.67 -0.83 -4.90
CA GLN A 145 -21.89 0.14 -3.82
C GLN A 145 -21.28 1.51 -4.10
N VAL A 146 -20.08 1.54 -4.71
CA VAL A 146 -19.25 2.74 -4.86
C VAL A 146 -18.59 2.78 -6.23
N ASN A 147 -18.14 3.96 -6.66
CA ASN A 147 -17.20 4.08 -7.76
C ASN A 147 -15.79 3.74 -7.27
N MET A 148 -15.02 3.06 -8.11
CA MET A 148 -13.63 2.72 -7.82
C MET A 148 -12.71 3.15 -8.96
N VAL A 149 -11.60 3.80 -8.63
CA VAL A 149 -10.61 4.29 -9.60
C VAL A 149 -9.33 3.49 -9.44
N SER A 150 -8.95 2.73 -10.46
CA SER A 150 -7.79 1.83 -10.40
C SER A 150 -6.46 2.60 -10.33
N TYR A 151 -5.50 2.09 -9.51
CA TYR A 151 -4.19 2.74 -9.38
C TYR A 151 -2.99 1.80 -9.20
N TYR A 152 -3.18 0.51 -8.90
CA TYR A 152 -2.10 -0.45 -8.71
C TYR A 152 -2.64 -1.86 -8.88
N ASN A 153 -1.85 -2.85 -9.32
CA ASN A 153 -2.30 -4.23 -9.52
C ASN A 153 -1.47 -5.21 -8.68
N VAL A 154 -2.11 -6.07 -7.88
CA VAL A 154 -1.40 -6.96 -6.97
C VAL A 154 -2.25 -8.17 -6.59
N GLY A 155 -1.57 -9.30 -6.31
CA GLY A 155 -2.20 -10.53 -5.86
C GLY A 155 -1.98 -10.80 -4.38
N THR A 156 -2.69 -11.81 -3.89
CA THR A 156 -2.55 -12.35 -2.54
C THR A 156 -1.26 -13.17 -2.41
N GLN A 157 -0.55 -13.01 -1.31
CA GLN A 157 0.67 -13.73 -0.95
C GLN A 157 0.49 -14.49 0.36
N TRP A 158 0.80 -15.79 0.34
CA TRP A 158 0.97 -16.58 1.55
C TRP A 158 2.31 -16.27 2.22
N PHE A 159 2.32 -16.19 3.54
CA PHE A 159 3.54 -16.06 4.33
C PHE A 159 3.43 -16.77 5.68
N THR A 160 4.56 -17.23 6.21
CA THR A 160 4.64 -18.06 7.43
C THR A 160 5.85 -17.69 8.27
N ALA A 161 5.95 -18.30 9.44
CA ALA A 161 7.16 -18.23 10.27
C ALA A 161 8.36 -18.88 9.55
N LYS A 162 9.55 -18.32 9.74
CA LYS A 162 10.78 -18.78 9.08
C LYS A 162 11.03 -20.27 9.25
N GLY A 163 11.26 -20.96 8.14
CA GLY A 163 11.47 -22.39 8.07
C GLY A 163 10.19 -23.21 8.12
N ASP A 164 9.05 -22.55 7.98
CA ASP A 164 7.71 -23.15 7.95
C ASP A 164 7.54 -24.28 8.97
N PRO A 165 7.56 -23.98 10.28
CA PRO A 165 7.52 -25.02 11.31
C PRO A 165 6.23 -25.82 11.34
N ALA A 166 5.16 -25.29 10.76
CA ALA A 166 3.85 -25.95 10.65
C ALA A 166 3.73 -26.82 9.39
N GLY A 167 4.60 -26.65 8.40
CA GLY A 167 4.52 -27.33 7.12
C GLY A 167 3.22 -26.97 6.38
N VAL A 168 3.02 -25.67 6.13
CA VAL A 168 1.84 -25.15 5.44
C VAL A 168 2.05 -25.31 3.93
N ASP A 169 1.12 -26.00 3.28
CA ASP A 169 1.06 -26.07 1.82
C ASP A 169 -0.05 -25.10 1.35
N PRO A 170 0.25 -24.04 0.59
CA PRO A 170 -0.77 -23.15 0.05
C PRO A 170 -1.86 -23.84 -0.78
N GLU A 171 -1.51 -24.97 -1.44
CA GLU A 171 -2.47 -25.77 -2.20
C GLU A 171 -3.32 -26.70 -1.31
N ASN A 172 -2.88 -26.96 -0.09
CA ASN A 172 -3.60 -27.82 0.87
C ASN A 172 -3.27 -27.40 2.32
N ALA A 173 -3.91 -26.34 2.80
CA ALA A 173 -3.73 -25.83 4.15
C ALA A 173 -4.73 -26.46 5.17
N CYS A 174 -5.34 -27.61 4.86
CA CYS A 174 -6.33 -28.26 5.70
C CYS A 174 -5.81 -28.53 7.12
N GLY A 175 -6.62 -28.17 8.12
CA GLY A 175 -6.31 -28.32 9.54
C GLY A 175 -5.28 -27.33 10.08
N LYS A 176 -4.83 -26.34 9.28
CA LYS A 176 -3.95 -25.26 9.72
C LYS A 176 -4.73 -24.07 10.29
N THR A 177 -4.04 -23.22 11.02
CA THR A 177 -4.58 -21.95 11.53
C THR A 177 -4.03 -20.80 10.68
N ILE A 178 -4.90 -20.13 9.93
CA ILE A 178 -4.52 -19.07 8.98
C ILE A 178 -5.04 -17.72 9.47
N ALA A 179 -4.14 -16.75 9.53
CA ALA A 179 -4.43 -15.37 9.90
C ALA A 179 -4.75 -14.53 8.67
N VAL A 180 -5.83 -13.75 8.73
CA VAL A 180 -6.23 -12.79 7.70
C VAL A 180 -6.76 -11.52 8.35
N GLN A 181 -6.67 -10.39 7.64
CA GLN A 181 -7.40 -9.21 8.06
C GLN A 181 -8.88 -9.35 7.69
N ALA A 182 -9.76 -8.95 8.58
CA ALA A 182 -11.20 -9.01 8.39
C ALA A 182 -11.68 -8.09 7.26
N ASN A 183 -12.71 -8.50 6.53
CA ASN A 183 -13.35 -7.78 5.42
C ASN A 183 -12.46 -7.58 4.18
N THR A 184 -11.34 -8.28 4.08
CA THR A 184 -10.48 -8.32 2.88
C THR A 184 -10.95 -9.42 1.92
N VAL A 185 -10.44 -9.40 0.68
CA VAL A 185 -10.70 -10.45 -0.32
C VAL A 185 -10.09 -11.80 0.08
N GLN A 186 -9.10 -11.81 0.94
CA GLN A 186 -8.49 -13.04 1.47
C GLN A 186 -9.44 -13.84 2.39
N VAL A 187 -10.47 -13.19 2.95
CA VAL A 187 -11.45 -13.91 3.82
C VAL A 187 -12.29 -14.91 3.02
N PRO A 188 -13.04 -14.52 1.98
CA PRO A 188 -13.78 -15.48 1.18
C PRO A 188 -12.90 -16.52 0.48
N ASP A 189 -11.68 -16.18 0.07
CA ASP A 189 -10.73 -17.14 -0.49
C ASP A 189 -10.39 -18.25 0.52
N ILE A 190 -9.96 -17.89 1.73
CA ILE A 190 -9.60 -18.90 2.73
C ILE A 190 -10.82 -19.67 3.27
N GLU A 191 -12.01 -19.06 3.28
CA GLU A 191 -13.27 -19.74 3.60
C GLU A 191 -13.60 -20.79 2.54
N ALA A 192 -13.49 -20.48 1.25
CA ALA A 192 -13.70 -21.44 0.16
C ALA A 192 -12.73 -22.63 0.22
N ARG A 193 -11.43 -22.35 0.51
CA ARG A 193 -10.41 -23.41 0.72
C ARG A 193 -10.74 -24.27 1.94
N SER A 194 -11.30 -23.71 3.01
CA SER A 194 -11.72 -24.44 4.20
C SER A 194 -12.92 -25.35 3.90
N GLU A 195 -13.90 -24.87 3.13
CA GLU A 195 -15.04 -25.68 2.65
C GLU A 195 -14.57 -26.84 1.78
N GLN A 196 -13.59 -26.61 0.88
CA GLN A 196 -13.01 -27.67 0.06
C GLN A 196 -12.34 -28.76 0.92
N CYS A 197 -11.63 -28.38 1.99
CA CYS A 197 -11.06 -29.35 2.93
C CYS A 197 -12.15 -30.27 3.54
N GLU A 198 -13.29 -29.70 3.96
CA GLU A 198 -14.40 -30.48 4.52
C GLU A 198 -15.05 -31.40 3.48
N GLU A 199 -15.20 -30.94 2.23
CA GLU A 199 -15.71 -31.76 1.13
C GLU A 199 -14.79 -32.94 0.82
N ASP A 200 -13.48 -32.77 0.93
CA ASP A 200 -12.48 -33.82 0.74
C ASP A 200 -12.33 -34.75 1.96
N GLY A 201 -13.05 -34.47 3.06
CA GLY A 201 -12.99 -35.22 4.30
C GLY A 201 -11.78 -34.95 5.17
N GLU A 202 -11.08 -33.85 4.91
CA GLU A 202 -9.96 -33.35 5.68
C GLU A 202 -10.45 -32.38 6.78
N PRO A 203 -9.62 -32.06 7.79
CA PRO A 203 -9.98 -31.05 8.79
C PRO A 203 -10.12 -29.67 8.17
N ALA A 204 -11.16 -28.91 8.54
CA ALA A 204 -11.32 -27.53 8.15
C ALA A 204 -10.11 -26.65 8.53
N ILE A 205 -9.87 -25.59 7.77
CA ILE A 205 -8.91 -24.55 8.13
C ILE A 205 -9.49 -23.75 9.31
N GLN A 206 -8.68 -23.48 10.33
CA GLN A 206 -9.05 -22.51 11.35
C GLN A 206 -8.69 -21.12 10.85
N ILE A 207 -9.67 -20.27 10.65
CA ILE A 207 -9.48 -18.91 10.14
C ILE A 207 -9.50 -17.95 11.33
N ASP A 208 -8.34 -17.33 11.62
CA ASP A 208 -8.22 -16.30 12.63
C ASP A 208 -8.29 -14.93 11.94
N GLN A 209 -9.44 -14.25 12.03
CA GLN A 209 -9.64 -12.91 11.49
C GLN A 209 -9.24 -11.85 12.52
N TYR A 210 -8.47 -10.84 12.07
CA TYR A 210 -8.00 -9.70 12.88
C TYR A 210 -8.55 -8.40 12.31
N GLU A 211 -8.74 -7.38 13.15
CA GLU A 211 -9.17 -6.06 12.68
C GLU A 211 -8.06 -5.37 11.89
N GLY A 212 -6.80 -5.44 12.36
CA GLY A 212 -5.63 -4.89 11.70
C GLY A 212 -4.70 -5.95 11.13
N GLN A 213 -4.07 -5.64 10.00
CA GLN A 213 -3.09 -6.54 9.37
C GLN A 213 -1.83 -6.72 10.22
N ASP A 214 -1.44 -5.71 10.96
CA ASP A 214 -0.32 -5.78 11.92
C ASP A 214 -0.56 -6.83 13.02
N GLU A 215 -1.79 -6.96 13.51
CA GLU A 215 -2.20 -8.00 14.46
C GLU A 215 -2.17 -9.40 13.82
N ALA A 216 -2.65 -9.54 12.57
CA ALA A 216 -2.58 -10.78 11.81
C ALA A 216 -1.12 -11.23 11.63
N THR A 217 -0.24 -10.32 11.19
CA THR A 217 1.20 -10.56 11.05
C THR A 217 1.85 -10.96 12.39
N GLN A 218 1.52 -10.26 13.47
CA GLN A 218 2.06 -10.57 14.80
C GLN A 218 1.63 -11.94 15.31
N SER A 219 0.43 -12.43 14.92
CA SER A 219 -0.03 -13.77 15.30
C SER A 219 0.86 -14.87 14.72
N ILE A 220 1.35 -14.69 13.49
CA ILE A 220 2.28 -15.61 12.82
C ILE A 220 3.66 -15.55 13.49
N VAL A 221 4.18 -14.33 13.73
CA VAL A 221 5.46 -14.13 14.43
C VAL A 221 5.48 -14.79 15.81
N SER A 222 4.34 -14.78 16.51
CA SER A 222 4.21 -15.40 17.84
C SER A 222 3.94 -16.91 17.81
N GLY A 223 3.66 -17.48 16.64
CA GLY A 223 3.28 -18.88 16.47
C GLY A 223 1.86 -19.20 16.93
N LYS A 224 0.98 -18.19 17.03
CA LYS A 224 -0.45 -18.38 17.28
C LYS A 224 -1.16 -18.87 16.02
N SER A 225 -0.80 -18.31 14.87
CA SER A 225 -1.26 -18.76 13.55
C SER A 225 -0.09 -19.42 12.81
N ASP A 226 -0.39 -20.43 12.00
CA ASP A 226 0.59 -21.22 11.25
C ASP A 226 1.12 -20.45 10.03
N ALA A 227 0.23 -19.71 9.34
CA ALA A 227 0.53 -18.84 8.22
C ALA A 227 -0.50 -17.71 8.15
N GLY A 228 -0.36 -16.82 7.17
CA GLY A 228 -1.35 -15.79 6.88
C GLY A 228 -1.36 -15.42 5.42
N LEU A 229 -2.38 -14.64 5.07
CA LEU A 229 -2.60 -14.05 3.75
C LEU A 229 -2.61 -12.53 3.88
N ALA A 230 -1.97 -11.88 2.94
CA ALA A 230 -2.06 -10.45 2.71
C ALA A 230 -1.68 -10.16 1.26
N ASP A 231 -1.88 -8.94 0.81
CA ASP A 231 -1.37 -8.54 -0.49
C ASP A 231 0.16 -8.59 -0.53
N MET A 232 0.70 -8.89 -1.69
CA MET A 232 2.13 -9.18 -1.87
C MET A 232 3.05 -8.11 -1.26
N PRO A 233 2.85 -6.79 -1.47
CA PRO A 233 3.73 -5.77 -0.89
C PRO A 233 3.73 -5.80 0.64
N VAL A 234 2.57 -6.07 1.24
CA VAL A 234 2.39 -6.13 2.70
C VAL A 234 3.06 -7.35 3.30
N ALA A 235 2.91 -8.52 2.68
CA ALA A 235 3.59 -9.73 3.09
C ALA A 235 5.12 -9.58 3.02
N PHE A 236 5.65 -9.04 1.91
CA PHE A 236 7.10 -8.84 1.75
C PHE A 236 7.66 -7.76 2.68
N TYR A 237 6.93 -6.68 2.90
CA TYR A 237 7.32 -5.67 3.89
C TYR A 237 7.37 -6.25 5.30
N ALA A 238 6.37 -7.05 5.70
CA ALA A 238 6.36 -7.74 6.99
C ALA A 238 7.55 -8.69 7.15
N ILE A 239 7.93 -9.43 6.10
CA ILE A 239 9.11 -10.29 6.06
C ILE A 239 10.38 -9.47 6.28
N GLU A 240 10.53 -8.35 5.58
CA GLU A 240 11.69 -7.47 5.71
C GLU A 240 11.78 -6.85 7.12
N GLN A 241 10.68 -6.28 7.63
CA GLN A 241 10.65 -5.60 8.93
C GLN A 241 10.85 -6.53 10.12
N THR A 242 10.41 -7.78 9.99
CA THR A 242 10.61 -8.78 11.05
C THR A 242 11.99 -9.44 10.99
N GLY A 243 12.80 -9.10 9.98
CA GLY A 243 14.08 -9.76 9.72
C GLY A 243 13.86 -11.23 9.36
N ASP A 244 14.69 -12.12 9.88
CA ASP A 244 14.59 -13.55 9.56
C ASP A 244 13.45 -14.32 10.29
N LYS A 245 12.35 -13.64 10.70
CA LYS A 245 11.26 -14.31 11.43
C LYS A 245 10.16 -14.86 10.55
N LEU A 246 9.95 -14.26 9.36
CA LEU A 246 8.94 -14.65 8.41
C LEU A 246 9.56 -15.03 7.07
N GLU A 247 8.81 -15.76 6.25
CA GLU A 247 9.13 -16.05 4.85
C GLU A 247 7.84 -16.19 4.03
N ALA A 248 7.94 -15.88 2.73
CA ALA A 248 6.85 -16.10 1.79
C ALA A 248 6.72 -17.59 1.44
N LEU A 249 5.50 -18.04 1.17
CA LEU A 249 5.18 -19.37 0.65
C LEU A 249 4.55 -19.24 -0.73
N GLY A 250 5.12 -19.94 -1.70
CA GLY A 250 4.63 -19.92 -3.09
C GLY A 250 4.82 -18.55 -3.77
N GLU A 251 4.09 -18.35 -4.84
CA GLU A 251 4.02 -17.10 -5.60
C GLU A 251 2.70 -16.39 -5.29
N GLN A 252 2.59 -15.09 -5.60
CA GLN A 252 1.32 -14.39 -5.49
C GLN A 252 0.30 -14.94 -6.50
N TYR A 253 -0.97 -14.82 -6.20
CA TYR A 253 -2.07 -15.32 -7.04
C TYR A 253 -3.27 -14.36 -6.98
N GLU A 254 -4.21 -14.51 -7.92
CA GLU A 254 -5.43 -13.70 -8.01
C GLU A 254 -5.13 -12.20 -7.99
N ALA A 255 -4.21 -11.76 -8.87
CA ALA A 255 -3.89 -10.36 -8.99
C ALA A 255 -5.10 -9.58 -9.53
N ALA A 256 -5.40 -8.46 -8.89
CA ALA A 256 -6.48 -7.55 -9.26
C ALA A 256 -6.11 -6.10 -8.92
N PRO A 257 -6.71 -5.10 -9.60
CA PRO A 257 -6.38 -3.72 -9.34
C PRO A 257 -6.87 -3.23 -7.97
N TYR A 258 -6.07 -2.39 -7.31
CA TYR A 258 -6.54 -1.54 -6.22
C TYR A 258 -7.33 -0.37 -6.75
N GLY A 259 -8.35 0.06 -6.01
CA GLY A 259 -9.18 1.20 -6.35
C GLY A 259 -9.31 2.23 -5.24
N ALA A 260 -9.19 3.50 -5.61
CA ALA A 260 -9.66 4.60 -4.79
C ALA A 260 -11.20 4.58 -4.78
N VAL A 261 -11.78 4.54 -3.58
CA VAL A 261 -13.23 4.44 -3.36
C VAL A 261 -13.85 5.83 -3.35
N VAL A 262 -14.86 6.06 -4.20
CA VAL A 262 -15.59 7.32 -4.33
C VAL A 262 -17.09 7.04 -4.28
N HIS A 263 -17.89 7.94 -3.69
CA HIS A 263 -19.34 7.76 -3.60
C HIS A 263 -19.97 7.49 -4.98
N SER A 264 -20.93 6.57 -5.05
CA SER A 264 -21.55 6.13 -6.32
C SER A 264 -22.24 7.24 -7.11
N ASP A 265 -22.69 8.32 -6.47
CA ASP A 265 -23.29 9.48 -7.12
C ASP A 265 -22.26 10.58 -7.50
N SER A 266 -20.95 10.35 -7.27
CA SER A 266 -19.88 11.34 -7.45
C SER A 266 -19.00 11.03 -8.67
N ASP A 267 -19.62 10.75 -9.82
CA ASP A 267 -18.91 10.41 -11.07
C ASP A 267 -17.88 11.47 -11.48
N GLU A 268 -18.21 12.78 -11.38
CA GLU A 268 -17.29 13.86 -11.71
C GLU A 268 -16.03 13.85 -10.83
N LEU A 269 -16.14 13.49 -9.54
CA LEU A 269 -14.99 13.38 -8.65
C LEU A 269 -14.16 12.13 -8.99
N ALA A 270 -14.80 11.01 -9.31
CA ALA A 270 -14.11 9.79 -9.74
C ALA A 270 -13.32 10.02 -11.04
N GLU A 271 -13.92 10.72 -12.03
CA GLU A 271 -13.25 11.11 -13.28
C GLU A 271 -12.07 12.07 -13.04
N ALA A 272 -12.21 13.03 -12.11
CA ALA A 272 -11.12 13.94 -11.75
C ALA A 272 -9.96 13.19 -11.09
N ILE A 273 -10.24 12.27 -10.15
CA ILE A 273 -9.24 11.42 -9.50
C ILE A 273 -8.53 10.51 -10.52
N GLN A 274 -9.29 9.90 -11.44
CA GLN A 274 -8.75 9.09 -12.53
C GLN A 274 -7.77 9.91 -13.40
N ALA A 275 -8.17 11.11 -13.80
CA ALA A 275 -7.30 12.01 -14.57
C ALA A 275 -6.04 12.42 -13.78
N GLY A 276 -6.16 12.58 -12.47
CA GLY A 276 -5.03 12.82 -11.57
C GLY A 276 -4.05 11.64 -11.53
N TYR A 277 -4.55 10.41 -11.36
CA TYR A 277 -3.73 9.19 -11.42
C TYR A 277 -3.05 9.06 -12.80
N GLN A 278 -3.81 9.23 -13.90
CA GLN A 278 -3.23 9.16 -15.24
C GLN A 278 -2.12 10.20 -15.43
N SER A 279 -2.30 11.42 -14.91
CA SER A 279 -1.28 12.46 -15.00
C SER A 279 0.02 12.12 -14.29
N ILE A 280 -0.03 11.52 -13.08
CA ILE A 280 1.17 11.10 -12.37
C ILE A 280 1.82 9.84 -12.99
N ILE A 281 1.04 8.98 -13.65
CA ILE A 281 1.54 7.87 -14.47
C ILE A 281 2.32 8.41 -15.67
N ASP A 282 1.72 9.32 -16.43
CA ASP A 282 2.28 9.86 -17.67
C ASP A 282 3.56 10.68 -17.46
N ASP A 283 3.68 11.38 -16.33
CA ASP A 283 4.86 12.20 -16.03
C ASP A 283 5.96 11.47 -15.23
N GLY A 284 5.72 10.21 -14.85
CA GLY A 284 6.68 9.35 -14.14
C GLY A 284 6.71 9.56 -12.62
N THR A 285 5.88 10.43 -12.05
CA THR A 285 5.76 10.64 -10.59
C THR A 285 5.32 9.35 -9.91
N TYR A 286 4.37 8.63 -10.52
CA TYR A 286 3.85 7.34 -10.07
C TYR A 286 4.96 6.29 -9.88
N GLU A 287 5.76 6.06 -10.93
CA GLU A 287 6.88 5.13 -10.89
C GLU A 287 7.93 5.55 -9.87
N GLN A 288 8.23 6.86 -9.77
CA GLN A 288 9.18 7.38 -8.80
C GLN A 288 8.75 7.13 -7.35
N ILE A 289 7.46 7.29 -7.02
CA ILE A 289 6.92 7.01 -5.69
C ILE A 289 7.06 5.50 -5.40
N LEU A 290 6.59 4.64 -6.30
CA LEU A 290 6.64 3.19 -6.11
C LEU A 290 8.08 2.66 -6.05
N ASP A 291 9.03 3.22 -6.83
CA ASP A 291 10.47 2.89 -6.72
C ASP A 291 11.02 3.22 -5.33
N GLY A 292 10.59 4.34 -4.74
CA GLY A 292 10.94 4.72 -3.37
C GLY A 292 10.54 3.67 -2.32
N TRP A 293 9.50 2.89 -2.59
CA TRP A 293 9.01 1.78 -1.76
C TRP A 293 9.49 0.39 -2.23
N GLY A 294 10.28 0.34 -3.32
CA GLY A 294 10.79 -0.92 -3.88
C GLY A 294 9.74 -1.70 -4.67
N LEU A 295 8.72 -1.02 -5.18
CA LEU A 295 7.56 -1.61 -5.88
C LEU A 295 7.53 -1.34 -7.39
N ALA A 296 8.55 -0.65 -7.95
CA ALA A 296 8.57 -0.25 -9.36
C ALA A 296 8.60 -1.40 -10.37
N ASP A 297 9.00 -2.58 -9.96
CA ASP A 297 9.08 -3.76 -10.85
C ASP A 297 7.81 -4.64 -10.81
N GLN A 298 6.78 -4.25 -10.05
CA GLN A 298 5.59 -5.09 -9.79
C GLN A 298 4.34 -4.23 -9.67
N GLY A 299 3.24 -4.69 -10.26
CA GLY A 299 1.92 -4.11 -10.05
C GLY A 299 1.67 -2.74 -10.68
N LEU A 300 2.61 -2.20 -11.46
CA LEU A 300 2.41 -0.95 -12.18
C LEU A 300 1.29 -1.09 -13.21
N ILE A 301 0.42 -0.08 -13.26
CA ILE A 301 -0.57 0.05 -14.33
C ILE A 301 -0.14 1.12 -15.32
N GLU A 302 -0.50 0.97 -16.59
CA GLU A 302 -0.25 1.96 -17.64
C GLU A 302 -1.42 2.94 -17.78
N GLU A 303 -2.63 2.52 -17.40
CA GLU A 303 -3.87 3.30 -17.53
C GLU A 303 -4.70 3.16 -16.25
N SER A 304 -5.17 4.30 -15.73
CA SER A 304 -6.12 4.36 -14.62
C SER A 304 -7.54 4.40 -15.18
N GLU A 305 -8.44 3.62 -14.61
CA GLU A 305 -9.83 3.49 -15.08
C GLU A 305 -10.82 3.69 -13.93
N VAL A 306 -11.98 4.28 -14.25
CA VAL A 306 -13.13 4.32 -13.34
C VAL A 306 -13.96 3.07 -13.57
N ASN A 307 -14.19 2.28 -12.53
CA ASN A 307 -14.97 1.04 -12.55
C ASN A 307 -14.52 0.08 -13.68
N PRO A 308 -13.25 -0.35 -13.68
CA PRO A 308 -12.71 -1.24 -14.71
C PRO A 308 -13.51 -2.54 -14.82
N ASP A 309 -13.55 -3.11 -16.02
CA ASP A 309 -14.15 -4.42 -16.26
C ASP A 309 -13.21 -5.54 -15.79
N ILE A 310 -13.41 -5.96 -14.54
CA ILE A 310 -12.60 -7.00 -13.90
C ILE A 310 -12.82 -8.41 -14.48
N ALA A 311 -13.90 -8.64 -15.24
CA ALA A 311 -14.15 -9.93 -15.89
C ALA A 311 -13.27 -10.17 -17.13
N ALA A 312 -12.65 -9.12 -17.69
CA ALA A 312 -11.79 -9.23 -18.86
C ALA A 312 -10.37 -9.72 -18.53
N GLU A 313 -9.92 -9.57 -17.29
CA GLU A 313 -8.55 -9.95 -16.88
C GLU A 313 -8.39 -11.45 -16.63
N ASP A 314 -9.48 -12.18 -16.34
CA ASP A 314 -9.47 -13.63 -16.11
C ASP A 314 -9.26 -14.45 -17.40
N GLU A 315 -9.53 -13.87 -18.59
CA GLU A 315 -9.37 -14.59 -19.86
C GLU A 315 -7.94 -14.57 -20.41
N ASP A 316 -7.08 -13.62 -20.00
CA ASP A 316 -5.70 -13.49 -20.49
C ASP A 316 -4.64 -14.18 -19.58
N GLY A 317 -5.05 -14.69 -18.41
CA GLY A 317 -4.19 -15.36 -17.43
C GLY A 317 -3.89 -16.86 -17.71
N GLU A 318 -4.51 -17.47 -18.73
CA GLU A 318 -4.22 -18.86 -19.14
C GLU A 318 -3.25 -18.91 -20.35
N ALA A 319 -1.95 -18.69 -20.14
CA ALA A 319 -0.94 -19.01 -21.17
C ALA A 319 0.35 -19.60 -20.56
#